data_432b5ba52364ace7673e494244302b6e
#
_entry.id   432b5ba52364ace7673e494244302b6e
#
_cell.length_a   1.000
_cell.length_b   1.000
_cell.length_c   1.000
_cell.angle_alpha   90.00
_cell.angle_beta   90.00
_cell.angle_gamma   90.00
#
_symmetry.space_group_name_H-M   'P 1'
#
loop_
_entity.id
_entity.type
_entity.pdbx_description
1 polymer ?
#
loop_
_entity_poly.entity_id
_entity_poly.type
_entity_poly.pdbx_seq_one_letter_code
_entity_poly.pdbx_strand_id
1 'polypeptide(L)'
;MMETGIITRFLESVGQKADVDLYLKLFRSQKKESFALICASARIVKTALDPFHFDLRILAGLGLTPVVVVGLFEPRDADKQATRVHEWLLEDDVRAQIVPLAQTLSPAMVEVVRETVHMNTIPLLSLEPAQNASLETRFGLLRDLVTGLETRKVVFLSTSAGLERAGAPPISVVNLATDYERLLTANVLTRQHGSLLRHGKHLLDQTPHRMTATVVNPLQLLRELFTVNGAGTLIRKGSKIERHDDFSGLDRTRLQNLIESAFGRLLNAGALDQGIERVYLEENYLGAALLAPTEVGAYLTKFAVDRQAQGEGIGGDLWSVMVRDYPSFFWRARPKNPIVPWYLKNCDGMARLPDWHVFWRGFSPERIEPAIRYALSAPLDFAS
;
A
#
# COMPACT_ATOMS: atom_id res chain seq x y z
N MET A 1 29.52 -0.77 -10.90
CA MET A 1 28.38 -1.36 -10.13
C MET A 1 28.53 -0.94 -8.67
N MET A 2 27.53 -0.21 -8.12
CA MET A 2 27.54 0.14 -6.68
C MET A 2 27.39 -1.14 -5.85
N GLU A 3 28.24 -1.30 -4.82
CA GLU A 3 28.12 -2.46 -3.92
C GLU A 3 26.76 -2.47 -3.21
N THR A 4 26.09 -3.61 -3.20
CA THR A 4 24.76 -3.78 -2.56
C THR A 4 24.72 -3.24 -1.13
N GLY A 5 25.86 -3.31 -0.39
CA GLY A 5 25.99 -2.75 0.95
C GLY A 5 25.87 -1.22 1.01
N ILE A 6 26.37 -0.50 0.01
CA ILE A 6 26.26 0.97 -0.05
C ILE A 6 24.82 1.36 -0.36
N ILE A 7 24.17 0.65 -1.28
CA ILE A 7 22.76 0.88 -1.64
C ILE A 7 21.85 0.66 -0.43
N THR A 8 22.07 -0.42 0.33
CA THR A 8 21.27 -0.71 1.53
C THR A 8 21.44 0.40 2.57
N ARG A 9 22.66 0.86 2.83
CA ARG A 9 22.92 1.99 3.75
C ARG A 9 22.29 3.30 3.27
N PHE A 10 22.28 3.55 1.96
CA PHE A 10 21.55 4.71 1.42
C PHE A 10 20.05 4.60 1.69
N LEU A 11 19.45 3.45 1.45
CA LEU A 11 18.02 3.24 1.76
C LEU A 11 17.70 3.38 3.25
N GLU A 12 18.61 3.00 4.15
CA GLU A 12 18.49 3.22 5.59
C GLU A 12 18.46 4.74 5.95
N SER A 13 18.99 5.60 5.11
CA SER A 13 18.86 7.06 5.26
C SER A 13 17.51 7.60 4.76
N VAL A 14 16.84 6.86 3.86
CA VAL A 14 15.53 7.21 3.30
C VAL A 14 14.38 6.76 4.20
N GLY A 15 14.56 5.65 4.93
CA GLY A 15 13.57 5.07 5.83
C GLY A 15 14.18 4.37 7.03
N GLN A 16 13.35 3.87 7.95
CA GLN A 16 13.85 3.04 9.05
C GLN A 16 14.38 1.71 8.49
N LYS A 17 15.50 1.23 9.02
CA LYS A 17 16.12 -0.04 8.58
C LYS A 17 15.14 -1.20 8.55
N ALA A 18 14.29 -1.30 9.58
CA ALA A 18 13.28 -2.36 9.68
C ALA A 18 12.27 -2.33 8.52
N ASP A 19 11.88 -1.13 8.07
CA ASP A 19 10.97 -0.97 6.93
C ASP A 19 11.67 -1.40 5.63
N VAL A 20 12.90 -0.93 5.41
CA VAL A 20 13.69 -1.26 4.22
C VAL A 20 13.90 -2.78 4.10
N ASP A 21 14.30 -3.44 5.18
CA ASP A 21 14.50 -4.89 5.22
C ASP A 21 13.19 -5.66 4.95
N LEU A 22 12.07 -5.18 5.52
CA LEU A 22 10.74 -5.75 5.31
C LEU A 22 10.35 -5.69 3.82
N TYR A 23 10.44 -4.50 3.21
CA TYR A 23 10.03 -4.31 1.82
C TYR A 23 10.97 -5.01 0.83
N LEU A 24 12.29 -5.03 1.08
CA LEU A 24 13.21 -5.81 0.26
C LEU A 24 12.89 -7.31 0.30
N LYS A 25 12.59 -7.85 1.48
CA LYS A 25 12.18 -9.24 1.64
C LYS A 25 10.85 -9.51 0.91
N LEU A 26 9.88 -8.61 1.06
CA LEU A 26 8.59 -8.71 0.39
C LEU A 26 8.74 -8.72 -1.14
N PHE A 27 9.47 -7.75 -1.70
CA PHE A 27 9.66 -7.65 -3.15
C PHE A 27 10.42 -8.84 -3.73
N ARG A 28 11.43 -9.35 -3.02
CA ARG A 28 12.18 -10.54 -3.44
C ARG A 28 11.41 -11.83 -3.33
N SER A 29 10.34 -11.89 -2.52
CA SER A 29 9.45 -13.06 -2.41
C SER A 29 8.38 -13.13 -3.48
N GLN A 30 8.19 -12.06 -4.26
CA GLN A 30 7.22 -11.98 -5.35
C GLN A 30 7.86 -12.45 -6.68
N LYS A 31 7.02 -12.69 -7.69
CA LYS A 31 7.49 -12.85 -9.07
C LYS A 31 8.18 -11.53 -9.49
N LYS A 32 9.30 -11.61 -10.19
CA LYS A 32 10.08 -10.41 -10.57
C LYS A 32 9.26 -9.40 -11.36
N GLU A 33 8.46 -9.87 -12.31
CA GLU A 33 7.60 -9.07 -13.18
C GLU A 33 6.44 -8.40 -12.44
N SER A 34 6.07 -8.91 -11.25
CA SER A 34 4.99 -8.34 -10.44
C SER A 34 5.43 -7.18 -9.54
N PHE A 35 6.72 -6.86 -9.49
CA PHE A 35 7.28 -5.89 -8.56
C PHE A 35 6.65 -4.51 -8.68
N ALA A 36 6.84 -3.81 -9.80
CA ALA A 36 6.30 -2.48 -10.01
C ALA A 36 6.27 -2.11 -11.49
N LEU A 37 5.25 -1.32 -11.87
CA LEU A 37 5.18 -0.63 -13.13
C LEU A 37 5.23 0.89 -12.87
N ILE A 38 6.17 1.60 -13.50
CA ILE A 38 6.39 3.03 -13.30
C ILE A 38 6.02 3.79 -14.55
N CYS A 39 4.99 4.64 -14.46
CA CYS A 39 4.56 5.52 -15.54
C CYS A 39 5.27 6.88 -15.41
N ALA A 40 6.15 7.19 -16.35
CA ALA A 40 6.83 8.48 -16.45
C ALA A 40 6.24 9.31 -17.58
N SER A 41 5.89 10.58 -17.30
CA SER A 41 5.47 11.52 -18.35
C SER A 41 6.70 12.13 -19.05
N ALA A 42 6.51 12.65 -20.27
CA ALA A 42 7.54 13.39 -20.97
C ALA A 42 8.10 14.56 -20.13
N ARG A 43 7.25 15.19 -19.33
CA ARG A 43 7.65 16.26 -18.42
C ARG A 43 8.63 15.75 -17.35
N ILE A 44 8.38 14.58 -16.75
CA ILE A 44 9.28 13.98 -15.76
C ILE A 44 10.64 13.69 -16.41
N VAL A 45 10.66 13.05 -17.59
CA VAL A 45 11.90 12.75 -18.30
C VAL A 45 12.69 14.03 -18.70
N LYS A 46 11.99 15.16 -18.91
CA LYS A 46 12.64 16.43 -19.24
C LYS A 46 13.15 17.20 -18.02
N THR A 47 12.44 17.17 -16.89
CA THR A 47 12.69 18.08 -15.75
C THR A 47 13.20 17.39 -14.50
N ALA A 48 13.06 16.09 -14.39
CA ALA A 48 13.45 15.30 -13.22
C ALA A 48 14.14 13.98 -13.61
N LEU A 49 14.89 14.00 -14.72
CA LEU A 49 15.54 12.80 -15.23
C LEU A 49 16.58 12.26 -14.25
N ASP A 50 17.43 13.14 -13.68
CA ASP A 50 18.50 12.72 -12.75
C ASP A 50 17.98 11.95 -11.53
N PRO A 51 16.95 12.43 -10.77
CA PRO A 51 16.38 11.65 -9.70
C PRO A 51 15.75 10.35 -10.16
N PHE A 52 15.03 10.35 -11.27
CA PHE A 52 14.38 9.17 -11.81
C PHE A 52 15.41 8.12 -12.27
N HIS A 53 16.44 8.55 -12.96
CA HIS A 53 17.56 7.70 -13.37
C HIS A 53 18.28 7.09 -12.16
N PHE A 54 18.58 7.91 -11.15
CA PHE A 54 19.18 7.46 -9.90
C PHE A 54 18.34 6.36 -9.22
N ASP A 55 17.02 6.56 -9.15
CA ASP A 55 16.09 5.59 -8.56
C ASP A 55 16.12 4.25 -9.32
N LEU A 56 16.08 4.29 -10.65
CA LEU A 56 16.14 3.07 -11.47
C LEU A 56 17.48 2.33 -11.27
N ARG A 57 18.60 3.05 -11.16
CA ARG A 57 19.90 2.48 -10.87
C ARG A 57 19.96 1.80 -9.50
N ILE A 58 19.39 2.44 -8.46
CA ILE A 58 19.28 1.85 -7.12
C ILE A 58 18.43 0.57 -7.17
N LEU A 59 17.29 0.60 -7.82
CA LEU A 59 16.40 -0.57 -7.94
C LEU A 59 17.11 -1.73 -8.65
N ALA A 60 17.77 -1.45 -9.79
CA ALA A 60 18.56 -2.45 -10.51
C ALA A 60 19.67 -3.06 -9.65
N GLY A 61 20.39 -2.23 -8.88
CA GLY A 61 21.45 -2.67 -7.95
C GLY A 61 20.93 -3.53 -6.80
N LEU A 62 19.64 -3.45 -6.46
CA LEU A 62 18.96 -4.31 -5.49
C LEU A 62 18.42 -5.60 -6.12
N GLY A 63 18.55 -5.76 -7.44
CA GLY A 63 17.95 -6.87 -8.20
C GLY A 63 16.43 -6.71 -8.40
N LEU A 64 15.91 -5.50 -8.29
CA LEU A 64 14.51 -5.15 -8.54
C LEU A 64 14.39 -4.51 -9.92
N THR A 65 13.58 -5.10 -10.78
CA THR A 65 13.44 -4.70 -12.18
C THR A 65 12.04 -4.16 -12.43
N PRO A 66 11.82 -2.83 -12.33
CA PRO A 66 10.53 -2.25 -12.66
C PRO A 66 10.29 -2.25 -14.18
N VAL A 67 9.03 -2.31 -14.58
CA VAL A 67 8.62 -2.01 -15.95
C VAL A 67 8.36 -0.50 -16.07
N VAL A 68 8.99 0.17 -17.02
CA VAL A 68 8.83 1.62 -17.21
C VAL A 68 7.96 1.88 -18.44
N VAL A 69 6.90 2.68 -18.26
CA VAL A 69 5.99 3.10 -19.33
C VAL A 69 6.08 4.61 -19.54
N VAL A 70 6.36 5.02 -20.76
CA VAL A 70 6.47 6.43 -21.15
C VAL A 70 5.35 6.79 -22.12
N GLY A 71 4.78 8.00 -21.96
CA GLY A 71 3.78 8.52 -22.90
C GLY A 71 2.33 8.22 -22.54
N LEU A 72 2.02 7.74 -21.34
CA LEU A 72 0.65 7.44 -20.92
C LEU A 72 -0.28 8.67 -21.04
N PHE A 73 0.14 9.82 -20.55
CA PHE A 73 -0.62 11.08 -20.61
C PHE A 73 -0.29 11.90 -21.85
N GLU A 74 0.97 11.94 -22.23
CA GLU A 74 1.52 12.71 -23.34
C GLU A 74 2.34 11.77 -24.24
N PRO A 75 1.69 11.09 -25.22
CA PRO A 75 2.36 10.03 -26.00
C PRO A 75 3.30 10.60 -27.09
N ARG A 76 3.12 11.87 -27.48
CA ARG A 76 4.00 12.50 -28.48
C ARG A 76 5.44 12.54 -27.97
N ASP A 77 6.39 12.16 -28.81
CA ASP A 77 7.82 12.04 -28.49
C ASP A 77 8.15 11.00 -27.41
N ALA A 78 7.25 10.07 -27.08
CA ALA A 78 7.50 9.05 -26.06
C ALA A 78 8.66 8.12 -26.45
N ASP A 79 8.85 7.81 -27.72
CA ASP A 79 9.99 7.02 -28.22
C ASP A 79 11.32 7.73 -27.92
N LYS A 80 11.40 9.05 -28.18
CA LYS A 80 12.58 9.85 -27.84
C LYS A 80 12.86 9.88 -26.35
N GLN A 81 11.78 9.93 -25.51
CA GLN A 81 11.94 9.89 -24.06
C GLN A 81 12.43 8.52 -23.59
N ALA A 82 11.89 7.44 -24.14
CA ALA A 82 12.36 6.09 -23.84
C ALA A 82 13.83 5.90 -24.23
N THR A 83 14.23 6.38 -25.42
CA THR A 83 15.63 6.37 -25.88
C THR A 83 16.56 7.12 -24.91
N ARG A 84 16.13 8.30 -24.47
CA ARG A 84 16.93 9.11 -23.53
C ARG A 84 17.11 8.39 -22.18
N VAL A 85 16.07 7.78 -21.63
CA VAL A 85 16.17 6.99 -20.39
C VAL A 85 17.09 5.78 -20.62
N HIS A 86 16.98 5.12 -21.77
CA HIS A 86 17.81 3.98 -22.14
C HIS A 86 19.29 4.34 -22.20
N GLU A 87 19.65 5.40 -22.92
CA GLU A 87 21.03 5.86 -23.07
C GLU A 87 21.67 6.15 -21.70
N TRP A 88 20.96 6.86 -20.82
CA TRP A 88 21.46 7.17 -19.49
C TRP A 88 21.63 5.95 -18.58
N LEU A 89 20.72 4.97 -18.68
CA LEU A 89 20.88 3.72 -17.94
C LEU A 89 22.09 2.92 -18.40
N LEU A 90 22.37 2.93 -19.72
CA LEU A 90 23.55 2.26 -20.29
C LEU A 90 24.85 2.93 -19.86
N GLU A 91 24.90 4.26 -19.72
CA GLU A 91 26.08 4.98 -19.23
C GLU A 91 26.50 4.53 -17.82
N ASP A 92 25.54 4.08 -17.00
CA ASP A 92 25.75 3.57 -15.64
C ASP A 92 25.77 2.02 -15.53
N ASP A 93 25.99 1.31 -16.65
CA ASP A 93 25.98 -0.16 -16.72
C ASP A 93 24.64 -0.81 -16.28
N VAL A 94 23.53 -0.08 -16.31
CA VAL A 94 22.22 -0.63 -16.03
C VAL A 94 21.60 -1.18 -17.30
N ARG A 95 21.27 -2.46 -17.31
CA ARG A 95 20.63 -3.10 -18.46
C ARG A 95 19.20 -2.58 -18.63
N ALA A 96 18.94 -2.02 -19.80
CA ALA A 96 17.60 -1.58 -20.20
C ALA A 96 17.35 -1.98 -21.66
N GLN A 97 16.09 -2.19 -22.02
CA GLN A 97 15.69 -2.52 -23.38
C GLN A 97 14.41 -1.76 -23.74
N ILE A 98 14.43 -1.07 -24.89
CA ILE A 98 13.24 -0.48 -25.44
C ILE A 98 12.41 -1.59 -26.07
N VAL A 99 11.16 -1.74 -25.58
CA VAL A 99 10.19 -2.68 -26.10
C VAL A 99 9.06 -1.88 -26.75
N PRO A 100 8.97 -1.89 -28.09
CA PRO A 100 7.91 -1.12 -28.77
C PRO A 100 6.54 -1.70 -28.44
N LEU A 101 5.66 -0.86 -27.91
CA LEU A 101 4.29 -1.26 -27.60
C LEU A 101 3.40 -0.98 -28.82
N ALA A 102 2.75 -2.01 -29.33
CA ALA A 102 1.76 -1.85 -30.40
C ALA A 102 0.47 -1.15 -29.89
N GLN A 103 -0.42 -0.76 -30.82
CA GLN A 103 -1.72 -0.17 -30.45
C GLN A 103 -2.64 -1.12 -29.67
N THR A 104 -2.35 -2.42 -29.71
CA THR A 104 -3.01 -3.47 -28.94
C THR A 104 -1.95 -4.34 -28.27
N LEU A 105 -2.19 -4.70 -27.02
CA LEU A 105 -1.29 -5.58 -26.30
C LEU A 105 -1.63 -7.05 -26.60
N SER A 106 -0.69 -7.79 -27.19
CA SER A 106 -0.83 -9.23 -27.39
C SER A 106 -0.21 -10.02 -26.23
N PRO A 107 -0.65 -11.28 -25.97
CA PRO A 107 0.00 -12.16 -25.00
C PRO A 107 1.51 -12.33 -25.27
N ALA A 108 1.92 -12.39 -26.53
CA ALA A 108 3.32 -12.50 -26.91
C ALA A 108 4.14 -11.26 -26.48
N MET A 109 3.55 -10.06 -26.54
CA MET A 109 4.21 -8.84 -26.07
C MET A 109 4.39 -8.85 -24.55
N VAL A 110 3.40 -9.31 -23.80
CA VAL A 110 3.51 -9.47 -22.34
C VAL A 110 4.64 -10.44 -22.00
N GLU A 111 4.79 -11.53 -22.78
CA GLU A 111 5.86 -12.51 -22.57
C GLU A 111 7.23 -11.90 -22.85
N VAL A 112 7.40 -11.10 -23.90
CA VAL A 112 8.65 -10.37 -24.16
C VAL A 112 9.02 -9.46 -22.99
N VAL A 113 8.06 -8.74 -22.42
CA VAL A 113 8.30 -7.90 -21.22
C VAL A 113 8.72 -8.76 -20.02
N ARG A 114 8.03 -9.90 -19.81
CA ARG A 114 8.35 -10.83 -18.72
C ARG A 114 9.77 -11.39 -18.86
N GLU A 115 10.13 -11.89 -20.04
CA GLU A 115 11.47 -12.39 -20.31
C GLU A 115 12.55 -11.32 -20.09
N THR A 116 12.29 -10.09 -20.55
CA THR A 116 13.19 -8.94 -20.32
C THR A 116 13.44 -8.70 -18.84
N VAL A 117 12.37 -8.72 -18.02
CA VAL A 117 12.49 -8.58 -16.56
C VAL A 117 13.27 -9.76 -15.94
N HIS A 118 13.01 -11.00 -16.40
CA HIS A 118 13.73 -12.17 -15.91
C HIS A 118 15.23 -12.15 -16.20
N MET A 119 15.64 -11.50 -17.29
CA MET A 119 17.05 -11.24 -17.62
C MET A 119 17.65 -10.09 -16.79
N ASN A 120 16.96 -9.56 -15.77
CA ASN A 120 17.36 -8.37 -14.99
C ASN A 120 17.61 -7.14 -15.88
N THR A 121 16.83 -6.99 -16.93
CA THR A 121 16.87 -5.88 -17.87
C THR A 121 15.59 -5.06 -17.71
N ILE A 122 15.70 -3.75 -17.53
CA ILE A 122 14.56 -2.85 -17.36
C ILE A 122 13.84 -2.66 -18.71
N PRO A 123 12.60 -3.14 -18.90
CA PRO A 123 11.86 -2.87 -20.11
C PRO A 123 11.33 -1.43 -20.09
N LEU A 124 11.64 -0.70 -21.17
CA LEU A 124 11.16 0.67 -21.42
C LEU A 124 10.12 0.62 -22.53
N LEU A 125 8.86 0.84 -22.16
CA LEU A 125 7.70 0.76 -23.05
C LEU A 125 7.27 2.16 -23.46
N SER A 126 7.19 2.42 -24.78
CA SER A 126 6.68 3.66 -25.31
C SER A 126 5.25 3.51 -25.83
N LEU A 127 4.39 4.47 -25.45
CA LEU A 127 3.02 4.57 -25.94
C LEU A 127 2.87 5.52 -27.14
N GLU A 128 3.97 5.91 -27.80
CA GLU A 128 3.90 6.74 -29.02
C GLU A 128 3.09 6.08 -30.16
N PRO A 129 3.17 4.75 -30.39
CA PRO A 129 2.29 4.11 -31.38
C PRO A 129 0.80 4.30 -31.11
N ALA A 130 0.41 4.54 -29.86
CA ALA A 130 -0.96 4.85 -29.44
C ALA A 130 -1.24 6.37 -29.32
N GLN A 131 -0.44 7.24 -29.97
CA GLN A 131 -0.57 8.70 -29.82
C GLN A 131 -1.93 9.25 -30.25
N ASN A 132 -2.59 8.62 -31.20
CA ASN A 132 -3.92 9.00 -31.68
C ASN A 132 -5.07 8.36 -30.89
N ALA A 133 -4.75 7.45 -29.98
CA ALA A 133 -5.74 6.82 -29.10
C ALA A 133 -6.16 7.75 -27.97
N SER A 134 -7.37 7.56 -27.46
CA SER A 134 -7.85 8.29 -26.28
C SER A 134 -7.00 7.93 -25.03
N LEU A 135 -7.05 8.79 -24.02
CA LEU A 135 -6.41 8.48 -22.73
C LEU A 135 -7.00 7.20 -22.11
N GLU A 136 -8.30 6.99 -22.26
CA GLU A 136 -8.99 5.78 -21.81
C GLU A 136 -8.42 4.51 -22.48
N THR A 137 -8.22 4.58 -23.82
CA THR A 137 -7.61 3.46 -24.57
C THR A 137 -6.19 3.15 -24.07
N ARG A 138 -5.38 4.19 -23.82
CA ARG A 138 -4.02 4.01 -23.28
C ARG A 138 -4.02 3.43 -21.87
N PHE A 139 -4.98 3.80 -21.02
CA PHE A 139 -5.19 3.14 -19.73
C PHE A 139 -5.68 1.70 -19.88
N GLY A 140 -6.42 1.38 -20.94
CA GLY A 140 -6.76 0.00 -21.31
C GLY A 140 -5.51 -0.84 -21.60
N LEU A 141 -4.57 -0.32 -22.40
CA LEU A 141 -3.28 -0.99 -22.64
C LEU A 141 -2.47 -1.19 -21.34
N LEU A 142 -2.46 -0.16 -20.48
CA LEU A 142 -1.81 -0.26 -19.16
C LEU A 142 -2.45 -1.34 -18.30
N ARG A 143 -3.79 -1.44 -18.29
CA ARG A 143 -4.53 -2.48 -17.55
C ARG A 143 -4.17 -3.87 -18.05
N ASP A 144 -4.13 -4.06 -19.36
CA ASP A 144 -3.83 -5.36 -19.98
C ASP A 144 -2.40 -5.78 -19.65
N LEU A 145 -1.44 -4.84 -19.64
CA LEU A 145 -0.07 -5.07 -19.22
C LEU A 145 0.02 -5.43 -17.73
N VAL A 146 -0.62 -4.64 -16.87
CA VAL A 146 -0.69 -4.88 -15.41
C VAL A 146 -1.28 -6.25 -15.12
N THR A 147 -2.36 -6.62 -15.82
CA THR A 147 -3.03 -7.91 -15.65
C THR A 147 -2.13 -9.07 -16.11
N GLY A 148 -1.50 -8.94 -17.27
CA GLY A 148 -0.64 -9.97 -17.83
C GLY A 148 0.64 -10.22 -17.04
N LEU A 149 1.18 -9.19 -16.39
CA LEU A 149 2.35 -9.27 -15.51
C LEU A 149 1.99 -9.54 -14.04
N GLU A 150 0.71 -9.56 -13.70
CA GLU A 150 0.23 -9.61 -12.30
C GLU A 150 0.86 -8.51 -11.42
N THR A 151 1.06 -7.31 -11.99
CA THR A 151 1.75 -6.21 -11.32
C THR A 151 1.00 -5.76 -10.08
N ARG A 152 1.66 -5.69 -8.94
CA ARG A 152 1.05 -5.34 -7.65
C ARG A 152 1.09 -3.85 -7.32
N LYS A 153 2.01 -3.10 -7.92
CA LYS A 153 2.14 -1.67 -7.69
C LYS A 153 2.32 -0.91 -9.01
N VAL A 154 1.45 0.06 -9.26
CA VAL A 154 1.61 1.02 -10.36
C VAL A 154 1.96 2.37 -9.78
N VAL A 155 3.06 2.96 -10.24
CA VAL A 155 3.54 4.27 -9.80
C VAL A 155 3.36 5.28 -10.93
N PHE A 156 2.59 6.32 -10.68
CA PHE A 156 2.47 7.47 -11.56
C PHE A 156 3.42 8.56 -11.08
N LEU A 157 4.50 8.79 -11.81
CA LEU A 157 5.43 9.87 -11.48
C LEU A 157 4.80 11.23 -11.82
N SER A 158 4.86 12.12 -10.87
CA SER A 158 4.32 13.48 -10.95
C SER A 158 5.37 14.52 -10.54
N THR A 159 5.22 15.75 -11.00
CA THR A 159 6.02 16.88 -10.48
C THR A 159 5.57 17.32 -9.09
N SER A 160 4.38 16.92 -8.66
CA SER A 160 3.86 17.16 -7.31
C SER A 160 4.16 16.00 -6.37
N ALA A 161 4.13 16.26 -5.07
CA ALA A 161 4.40 15.25 -4.03
C ALA A 161 3.29 14.17 -3.91
N GLY A 162 2.18 14.32 -4.62
CA GLY A 162 1.02 13.43 -4.60
C GLY A 162 -0.20 14.09 -5.20
N LEU A 163 -1.40 13.61 -4.90
CA LEU A 163 -2.64 14.28 -5.25
C LEU A 163 -2.82 15.52 -4.37
N GLU A 164 -2.70 16.68 -4.98
CA GLU A 164 -2.78 17.97 -4.29
C GLU A 164 -4.20 18.52 -4.28
N ARG A 165 -4.55 19.12 -3.16
CA ARG A 165 -5.73 19.94 -2.97
C ARG A 165 -5.31 21.40 -2.90
N ALA A 166 -6.12 22.30 -3.45
CA ALA A 166 -5.83 23.72 -3.39
C ALA A 166 -5.65 24.19 -1.92
N GLY A 167 -4.47 24.73 -1.59
CA GLY A 167 -4.17 25.28 -0.27
C GLY A 167 -4.03 24.29 0.88
N ALA A 168 -3.88 22.99 0.59
CA ALA A 168 -3.74 21.94 1.60
C ALA A 168 -2.59 20.98 1.27
N PRO A 169 -2.02 20.27 2.25
CA PRO A 169 -1.00 19.28 2.01
C PRO A 169 -1.53 18.15 1.10
N PRO A 170 -0.64 17.43 0.39
CA PRO A 170 -1.01 16.29 -0.43
C PRO A 170 -1.79 15.24 0.35
N ILE A 171 -2.69 14.55 -0.34
CA ILE A 171 -3.45 13.45 0.25
C ILE A 171 -2.51 12.23 0.38
N SER A 172 -2.36 11.68 1.57
CA SER A 172 -1.50 10.51 1.78
C SER A 172 -2.12 9.21 1.24
N VAL A 173 -3.43 9.02 1.44
CA VAL A 173 -4.15 7.80 1.05
C VAL A 173 -5.51 8.18 0.49
N VAL A 174 -5.87 7.57 -0.64
CA VAL A 174 -7.22 7.59 -1.21
C VAL A 174 -7.77 6.17 -1.18
N ASN A 175 -8.80 5.97 -0.37
CA ASN A 175 -9.63 4.78 -0.40
C ASN A 175 -10.76 5.00 -1.42
N LEU A 176 -10.71 4.30 -2.56
CA LEU A 176 -11.68 4.51 -3.64
C LEU A 176 -13.12 4.20 -3.23
N ALA A 177 -13.31 3.29 -2.29
CA ALA A 177 -14.66 2.93 -1.81
C ALA A 177 -15.33 4.06 -1.00
N THR A 178 -14.55 4.92 -0.34
CA THR A 178 -15.07 5.95 0.58
C THR A 178 -14.77 7.38 0.14
N ASP A 179 -13.68 7.61 -0.57
CA ASP A 179 -13.17 8.95 -0.83
C ASP A 179 -13.43 9.43 -2.27
N TYR A 180 -13.64 8.51 -3.21
CA TYR A 180 -13.67 8.79 -4.64
C TYR A 180 -14.72 9.87 -5.00
N GLU A 181 -15.98 9.62 -4.65
CA GLU A 181 -17.07 10.54 -4.97
C GLU A 181 -16.86 11.90 -4.31
N ARG A 182 -16.46 11.90 -3.04
CA ARG A 182 -16.21 13.13 -2.28
C ARG A 182 -15.09 13.97 -2.91
N LEU A 183 -14.00 13.35 -3.35
CA LEU A 183 -12.86 14.06 -3.94
C LEU A 183 -13.20 14.65 -5.32
N LEU A 184 -14.05 13.99 -6.09
CA LEU A 184 -14.48 14.49 -7.42
C LEU A 184 -15.59 15.54 -7.33
N THR A 185 -16.60 15.33 -6.49
CA THR A 185 -17.74 16.27 -6.35
C THR A 185 -17.34 17.57 -5.69
N ALA A 186 -16.46 17.53 -4.69
CA ALA A 186 -15.96 18.73 -4.04
C ALA A 186 -15.02 19.57 -4.92
N ASN A 187 -14.65 19.07 -6.11
CA ASN A 187 -13.78 19.74 -7.09
C ASN A 187 -12.47 20.30 -6.46
N VAL A 188 -11.94 19.57 -5.47
CA VAL A 188 -10.76 20.01 -4.70
C VAL A 188 -9.43 19.62 -5.36
N LEU A 189 -9.47 18.71 -6.34
CA LEU A 189 -8.31 18.27 -7.09
C LEU A 189 -8.10 19.11 -8.35
N THR A 190 -6.85 19.25 -8.77
CA THR A 190 -6.55 19.80 -10.10
C THR A 190 -7.20 18.94 -11.20
N ARG A 191 -7.45 19.51 -12.38
CA ARG A 191 -8.01 18.76 -13.52
C ARG A 191 -7.21 17.51 -13.86
N GLN A 192 -5.88 17.60 -13.82
CA GLN A 192 -4.97 16.48 -14.08
C GLN A 192 -5.10 15.40 -13.02
N HIS A 193 -5.09 15.76 -11.73
CA HIS A 193 -5.24 14.81 -10.62
C HIS A 193 -6.63 14.17 -10.59
N GLY A 194 -7.69 14.92 -10.90
CA GLY A 194 -9.05 14.37 -11.03
C GLY A 194 -9.16 13.37 -12.18
N SER A 195 -8.50 13.65 -13.32
CA SER A 195 -8.43 12.71 -14.45
C SER A 195 -7.65 11.45 -14.07
N LEU A 196 -6.50 11.61 -13.42
CA LEU A 196 -5.68 10.48 -12.96
C LEU A 196 -6.46 9.60 -11.96
N LEU A 197 -7.19 10.22 -11.03
CA LEU A 197 -7.99 9.48 -10.06
C LEU A 197 -9.11 8.67 -10.72
N ARG A 198 -9.81 9.25 -11.74
CA ARG A 198 -10.84 8.52 -12.50
C ARG A 198 -10.27 7.31 -13.23
N HIS A 199 -9.20 7.50 -14.00
CA HIS A 199 -8.57 6.42 -14.75
C HIS A 199 -7.89 5.40 -13.82
N GLY A 200 -7.28 5.86 -12.72
CA GLY A 200 -6.71 5.01 -11.69
C GLY A 200 -7.77 4.13 -11.02
N LYS A 201 -8.96 4.68 -10.71
CA LYS A 201 -10.08 3.89 -10.21
C LYS A 201 -10.47 2.80 -11.20
N HIS A 202 -10.66 3.16 -12.47
CA HIS A 202 -11.04 2.22 -13.51
C HIS A 202 -10.00 1.10 -13.68
N LEU A 203 -8.71 1.46 -13.65
CA LEU A 203 -7.59 0.50 -13.66
C LEU A 203 -7.67 -0.48 -12.49
N LEU A 204 -7.82 0.03 -11.25
CA LEU A 204 -7.90 -0.82 -10.07
C LEU A 204 -9.17 -1.70 -10.08
N ASP A 205 -10.31 -1.16 -10.47
CA ASP A 205 -11.59 -1.89 -10.47
C ASP A 205 -11.58 -3.06 -11.47
N GLN A 206 -10.97 -2.87 -12.63
CA GLN A 206 -10.94 -3.86 -13.71
C GLN A 206 -9.78 -4.87 -13.60
N THR A 207 -8.79 -4.61 -12.75
CA THR A 207 -7.69 -5.55 -12.54
C THR A 207 -8.16 -6.70 -11.65
N PRO A 208 -8.00 -7.98 -12.08
CA PRO A 208 -8.54 -9.14 -11.37
C PRO A 208 -7.78 -9.50 -10.10
N HIS A 209 -6.52 -9.08 -9.99
CA HIS A 209 -5.69 -9.32 -8.81
C HIS A 209 -5.55 -8.05 -7.97
N ARG A 210 -5.07 -8.21 -6.74
CA ARG A 210 -4.83 -7.07 -5.85
C ARG A 210 -3.65 -6.26 -6.32
N MET A 211 -3.87 -4.97 -6.43
CA MET A 211 -2.85 -3.98 -6.74
C MET A 211 -3.14 -2.65 -6.06
N THR A 212 -2.13 -1.81 -5.99
CA THR A 212 -2.24 -0.41 -5.57
C THR A 212 -1.67 0.50 -6.65
N ALA A 213 -2.14 1.73 -6.68
CA ALA A 213 -1.53 2.78 -7.48
C ALA A 213 -0.99 3.87 -6.55
N THR A 214 0.09 4.53 -6.95
CA THR A 214 0.67 5.63 -6.18
C THR A 214 0.99 6.79 -7.10
N VAL A 215 0.75 8.01 -6.62
CA VAL A 215 1.20 9.25 -7.27
C VAL A 215 2.31 9.84 -6.44
N VAL A 216 3.50 10.01 -7.01
CA VAL A 216 4.68 10.42 -6.26
C VAL A 216 5.66 11.23 -7.12
N ASN A 217 6.41 12.11 -6.48
CA ASN A 217 7.53 12.81 -7.11
C ASN A 217 8.75 11.88 -7.23
N PRO A 218 9.54 11.94 -8.33
CA PRO A 218 10.76 11.14 -8.46
C PRO A 218 11.72 11.24 -7.26
N LEU A 219 11.91 12.42 -6.68
CA LEU A 219 12.74 12.59 -5.48
C LEU A 219 12.29 11.77 -4.25
N GLN A 220 11.10 11.23 -4.28
CA GLN A 220 10.50 10.50 -3.16
C GLN A 220 10.14 9.05 -3.54
N LEU A 221 10.47 8.60 -4.76
CA LEU A 221 10.09 7.28 -5.25
C LEU A 221 10.62 6.14 -4.37
N LEU A 222 11.90 6.17 -4.01
CA LEU A 222 12.48 5.14 -3.14
C LEU A 222 11.85 5.15 -1.74
N ARG A 223 11.56 6.33 -1.19
CA ARG A 223 10.85 6.43 0.09
C ARG A 223 9.45 5.85 0.00
N GLU A 224 8.73 6.10 -1.10
CA GLU A 224 7.42 5.50 -1.35
C GLU A 224 7.49 3.97 -1.43
N LEU A 225 8.52 3.42 -2.07
CA LEU A 225 8.66 1.99 -2.26
C LEU A 225 9.13 1.24 -1.00
N PHE A 226 9.97 1.88 -0.17
CA PHE A 226 10.68 1.20 0.92
C PHE A 226 10.29 1.66 2.33
N THR A 227 9.20 2.41 2.50
CA THR A 227 8.73 2.79 3.84
C THR A 227 7.24 2.51 4.01
N VAL A 228 6.84 2.15 5.23
CA VAL A 228 5.44 1.85 5.58
C VAL A 228 4.54 3.06 5.40
N ASN A 229 5.06 4.26 5.68
CA ASN A 229 4.26 5.50 5.57
C ASN A 229 4.19 6.04 4.14
N GLY A 230 5.03 5.51 3.21
CA GLY A 230 5.15 6.04 1.86
C GLY A 230 5.60 7.51 1.83
N ALA A 231 5.49 8.14 0.66
CA ALA A 231 5.84 9.55 0.47
C ALA A 231 4.92 10.27 -0.52
N GLY A 232 4.08 9.53 -1.23
CA GLY A 232 3.14 10.04 -2.21
C GLY A 232 1.68 9.92 -1.78
N THR A 233 0.78 9.85 -2.75
CA THR A 233 -0.61 9.47 -2.54
C THR A 233 -0.81 8.01 -2.92
N LEU A 234 -1.03 7.16 -1.96
CA LEU A 234 -1.46 5.78 -2.19
C LEU A 234 -2.93 5.76 -2.59
N ILE A 235 -3.24 5.21 -3.76
CA ILE A 235 -4.60 4.96 -4.24
C ILE A 235 -4.85 3.46 -4.19
N ARG A 236 -5.88 3.06 -3.48
CA ARG A 236 -6.25 1.66 -3.31
C ARG A 236 -7.75 1.46 -3.45
N LYS A 237 -8.15 0.28 -3.88
CA LYS A 237 -9.57 -0.06 -4.06
C LYS A 237 -10.38 0.15 -2.77
N GLY A 238 -9.70 -0.03 -1.63
CA GLY A 238 -10.31 -0.03 -0.31
C GLY A 238 -10.86 -1.39 0.03
N SER A 239 -11.16 -1.57 1.30
CA SER A 239 -11.75 -2.80 1.81
C SER A 239 -13.17 -2.50 2.28
N LYS A 240 -14.11 -3.34 1.87
CA LYS A 240 -15.44 -3.33 2.45
C LYS A 240 -15.35 -3.93 3.84
N ILE A 241 -15.64 -3.11 4.84
CA ILE A 241 -15.69 -3.54 6.24
C ILE A 241 -17.13 -3.79 6.61
N GLU A 242 -17.45 -5.04 6.88
CA GLU A 242 -18.74 -5.49 7.37
C GLU A 242 -18.80 -5.36 8.90
N ARG A 243 -20.02 -5.11 9.41
CA ARG A 243 -20.30 -4.97 10.83
C ARG A 243 -21.25 -6.07 11.23
N HIS A 244 -20.88 -6.80 12.28
CA HIS A 244 -21.68 -7.88 12.83
C HIS A 244 -21.80 -7.68 14.33
N ASP A 245 -23.02 -7.86 14.87
CA ASP A 245 -23.32 -7.74 16.29
C ASP A 245 -22.88 -8.99 17.08
N ASP A 246 -22.68 -10.09 16.38
CA ASP A 246 -22.22 -11.36 16.91
C ASP A 246 -21.49 -12.18 15.82
N PHE A 247 -21.27 -13.45 16.08
CA PHE A 247 -20.65 -14.37 15.11
C PHE A 247 -21.68 -15.09 14.20
N SER A 248 -22.96 -14.74 14.25
CA SER A 248 -23.98 -15.35 13.41
C SER A 248 -23.71 -15.03 11.94
N GLY A 249 -23.70 -16.07 11.11
CA GLY A 249 -23.43 -15.93 9.68
C GLY A 249 -21.96 -15.75 9.31
N LEU A 250 -21.04 -15.70 10.29
CA LEU A 250 -19.60 -15.64 10.04
C LEU A 250 -18.98 -17.04 9.94
N ASP A 251 -18.02 -17.19 9.03
CA ASP A 251 -17.14 -18.36 9.02
C ASP A 251 -16.14 -18.26 10.16
N ARG A 252 -16.48 -18.85 11.31
CA ARG A 252 -15.65 -18.82 12.52
C ARG A 252 -14.27 -19.45 12.30
N THR A 253 -14.16 -20.45 11.42
CA THR A 253 -12.88 -21.10 11.12
C THR A 253 -11.96 -20.14 10.36
N ARG A 254 -12.48 -19.44 9.34
CA ARG A 254 -11.71 -18.42 8.64
C ARG A 254 -11.30 -17.26 9.55
N LEU A 255 -12.20 -16.82 10.43
CA LEU A 255 -11.90 -15.75 11.40
C LEU A 255 -10.81 -16.19 12.39
N GLN A 256 -10.90 -17.41 12.91
CA GLN A 256 -9.87 -17.98 13.77
C GLN A 256 -8.52 -18.05 13.06
N ASN A 257 -8.48 -18.59 11.86
CA ASN A 257 -7.27 -18.69 11.03
C ASN A 257 -6.64 -17.32 10.78
N LEU A 258 -7.44 -16.30 10.47
CA LEU A 258 -6.99 -14.93 10.32
C LEU A 258 -6.30 -14.43 11.60
N ILE A 259 -6.93 -14.60 12.75
CA ILE A 259 -6.40 -14.11 14.03
C ILE A 259 -5.10 -14.86 14.36
N GLU A 260 -5.09 -16.19 14.26
CA GLU A 260 -3.92 -17.01 14.54
C GLU A 260 -2.75 -16.70 13.61
N SER A 261 -3.02 -16.50 12.31
CA SER A 261 -2.02 -16.06 11.32
C SER A 261 -1.44 -14.70 11.67
N ALA A 262 -2.30 -13.72 11.98
CA ALA A 262 -1.89 -12.36 12.30
C ALA A 262 -1.01 -12.30 13.55
N PHE A 263 -1.37 -13.05 14.60
CA PHE A 263 -0.63 -13.07 15.85
C PHE A 263 0.52 -14.09 15.86
N GLY A 264 0.52 -15.05 14.94
CA GLY A 264 1.50 -16.16 14.91
C GLY A 264 1.40 -17.10 16.08
N ARG A 265 0.21 -17.26 16.68
CA ARG A 265 -0.07 -18.05 17.88
C ARG A 265 -1.49 -18.63 17.79
N LEU A 266 -1.66 -19.82 18.35
CA LEU A 266 -2.98 -20.46 18.42
C LEU A 266 -3.87 -19.80 19.48
N LEU A 267 -5.15 -19.66 19.19
CA LEU A 267 -6.15 -19.21 20.14
C LEU A 267 -6.42 -20.29 21.18
N ASN A 268 -6.58 -19.89 22.45
CA ASN A 268 -7.09 -20.76 23.49
C ASN A 268 -8.55 -21.16 23.20
N ALA A 269 -8.96 -22.34 23.66
CA ALA A 269 -10.34 -22.77 23.57
C ALA A 269 -11.27 -21.72 24.22
N GLY A 270 -12.33 -21.32 23.51
CA GLY A 270 -13.29 -20.31 23.98
C GLY A 270 -12.81 -18.86 23.90
N ALA A 271 -11.63 -18.57 23.36
CA ALA A 271 -11.13 -17.18 23.25
C ALA A 271 -11.98 -16.27 22.36
N LEU A 272 -12.81 -16.84 21.48
CA LEU A 272 -13.79 -16.12 20.68
C LEU A 272 -15.19 -16.07 21.33
N ASP A 273 -15.42 -16.81 22.42
CA ASP A 273 -16.74 -16.89 23.07
C ASP A 273 -16.87 -15.88 24.24
N GLN A 274 -15.95 -14.94 24.38
CA GLN A 274 -15.82 -14.00 25.51
C GLN A 274 -16.69 -12.75 25.33
N GLY A 275 -17.99 -12.92 25.12
CA GLY A 275 -18.93 -11.78 25.15
C GLY A 275 -18.65 -10.71 24.09
N ILE A 276 -18.28 -11.10 22.88
CA ILE A 276 -18.07 -10.16 21.78
C ILE A 276 -19.40 -9.54 21.39
N GLU A 277 -19.47 -8.21 21.38
CA GLU A 277 -20.64 -7.41 21.01
C GLU A 277 -20.57 -6.91 19.59
N ARG A 278 -19.35 -6.72 19.06
CA ARG A 278 -19.16 -6.17 17.73
C ARG A 278 -17.96 -6.80 17.05
N VAL A 279 -18.18 -7.22 15.82
CA VAL A 279 -17.13 -7.69 14.90
C VAL A 279 -17.09 -6.78 13.67
N TYR A 280 -15.97 -6.16 13.43
CA TYR A 280 -15.65 -5.53 12.16
C TYR A 280 -14.78 -6.49 11.36
N LEU A 281 -15.23 -6.85 10.17
CA LEU A 281 -14.58 -7.86 9.34
C LEU A 281 -14.40 -7.35 7.92
N GLU A 282 -13.21 -7.47 7.39
CA GLU A 282 -12.99 -7.25 5.97
C GLU A 282 -13.61 -8.42 5.18
N GLU A 283 -14.36 -8.13 4.10
CA GLU A 283 -15.21 -9.07 3.36
C GLU A 283 -14.51 -10.38 2.93
N ASN A 284 -13.18 -10.36 2.76
CA ASN A 284 -12.37 -11.52 2.40
C ASN A 284 -11.61 -12.15 3.58
N TYR A 285 -11.91 -11.75 4.82
CA TYR A 285 -11.22 -12.20 6.04
C TYR A 285 -9.73 -11.84 6.07
N LEU A 286 -9.38 -10.66 5.62
CA LEU A 286 -7.99 -10.17 5.63
C LEU A 286 -7.71 -9.24 6.81
N GLY A 287 -8.74 -8.88 7.54
CA GLY A 287 -8.62 -8.10 8.75
C GLY A 287 -9.88 -8.16 9.58
N ALA A 288 -9.72 -8.13 10.90
CA ALA A 288 -10.83 -8.13 11.86
C ALA A 288 -10.50 -7.28 13.09
N ALA A 289 -11.53 -6.61 13.63
CA ALA A 289 -11.49 -5.98 14.94
C ALA A 289 -12.70 -6.46 15.75
N LEU A 290 -12.45 -6.96 16.97
CA LEU A 290 -13.45 -7.54 17.86
C LEU A 290 -13.52 -6.70 19.14
N LEU A 291 -14.72 -6.23 19.48
CA LEU A 291 -14.98 -5.48 20.71
C LEU A 291 -15.91 -6.26 21.63
N ALA A 292 -15.60 -6.16 22.91
CA ALA A 292 -16.46 -6.65 23.99
C ALA A 292 -16.92 -5.48 24.86
N PRO A 293 -18.16 -5.48 25.33
CA PRO A 293 -18.64 -4.50 26.31
C PRO A 293 -18.01 -4.81 27.67
N THR A 294 -17.73 -3.77 28.43
CA THR A 294 -17.31 -3.89 29.82
C THR A 294 -17.98 -2.81 30.66
N GLU A 295 -17.95 -2.94 31.97
CA GLU A 295 -18.44 -1.90 32.90
C GLU A 295 -17.69 -0.58 32.72
N VAL A 296 -16.46 -0.62 32.18
CA VAL A 296 -15.63 0.56 31.96
C VAL A 296 -15.89 1.19 30.58
N GLY A 297 -16.32 0.40 29.60
CA GLY A 297 -16.54 0.80 28.21
C GLY A 297 -16.15 -0.30 27.24
N ALA A 298 -16.11 0.02 25.95
CA ALA A 298 -15.76 -0.96 24.92
C ALA A 298 -14.28 -1.37 25.04
N TYR A 299 -14.03 -2.67 25.08
CA TYR A 299 -12.68 -3.26 25.08
C TYR A 299 -12.38 -3.89 23.72
N LEU A 300 -11.38 -3.38 23.04
CA LEU A 300 -10.88 -3.99 21.79
C LEU A 300 -10.06 -5.24 22.15
N THR A 301 -10.69 -6.41 22.00
CA THR A 301 -10.09 -7.70 22.37
C THR A 301 -9.07 -8.18 21.34
N LYS A 302 -9.41 -8.00 20.06
CA LYS A 302 -8.57 -8.43 18.92
C LYS A 302 -8.55 -7.34 17.86
N PHE A 303 -7.37 -7.11 17.30
CA PHE A 303 -7.16 -6.31 16.10
C PHE A 303 -6.15 -7.07 15.23
N ALA A 304 -6.65 -7.74 14.22
CA ALA A 304 -5.89 -8.65 13.39
C ALA A 304 -5.90 -8.18 11.93
N VAL A 305 -4.74 -8.19 11.28
CA VAL A 305 -4.60 -8.00 9.83
C VAL A 305 -3.69 -9.10 9.31
N ASP A 306 -4.15 -9.80 8.27
CA ASP A 306 -3.39 -10.87 7.64
C ASP A 306 -2.00 -10.38 7.21
N ARG A 307 -0.99 -11.23 7.39
CA ARG A 307 0.41 -10.84 7.10
C ARG A 307 0.64 -10.48 5.65
N GLN A 308 -0.07 -11.14 4.71
CA GLN A 308 0.05 -10.85 3.29
C GLN A 308 -0.64 -9.54 2.89
N ALA A 309 -1.61 -9.11 3.69
CA ALA A 309 -2.37 -7.87 3.51
C ALA A 309 -1.81 -6.68 4.33
N GLN A 310 -0.74 -6.90 5.09
CA GLN A 310 -0.06 -5.80 5.79
C GLN A 310 0.56 -4.82 4.78
N GLY A 311 0.36 -3.53 5.02
CA GLY A 311 0.76 -2.47 4.07
C GLY A 311 -0.32 -2.10 3.04
N GLU A 312 -1.40 -2.88 2.87
CA GLU A 312 -2.51 -2.55 1.98
C GLU A 312 -3.55 -1.59 2.60
N GLY A 313 -3.35 -1.20 3.86
CA GLY A 313 -4.18 -0.22 4.58
C GLY A 313 -5.45 -0.76 5.20
N ILE A 314 -5.69 -2.09 5.18
CA ILE A 314 -6.87 -2.75 5.79
C ILE A 314 -7.01 -2.39 7.27
N GLY A 315 -5.90 -2.38 8.02
CA GLY A 315 -5.90 -1.96 9.42
C GLY A 315 -6.41 -0.53 9.62
N GLY A 316 -6.03 0.39 8.72
CA GLY A 316 -6.54 1.77 8.73
C GLY A 316 -8.04 1.84 8.43
N ASP A 317 -8.56 1.02 7.51
CA ASP A 317 -9.99 0.96 7.19
C ASP A 317 -10.80 0.42 8.36
N LEU A 318 -10.39 -0.71 8.94
CA LEU A 318 -11.00 -1.27 10.14
C LEU A 318 -11.05 -0.25 11.28
N TRP A 319 -9.90 0.39 11.54
CA TRP A 319 -9.79 1.39 12.59
C TRP A 319 -10.71 2.57 12.36
N SER A 320 -10.75 3.09 11.14
CA SER A 320 -11.59 4.26 10.80
C SER A 320 -13.09 3.97 10.96
N VAL A 321 -13.52 2.76 10.58
CA VAL A 321 -14.92 2.33 10.77
C VAL A 321 -15.21 2.13 12.25
N MET A 322 -14.34 1.45 12.98
CA MET A 322 -14.48 1.17 14.41
C MET A 322 -14.52 2.45 15.25
N VAL A 323 -13.59 3.39 15.01
CA VAL A 323 -13.55 4.67 15.76
C VAL A 323 -14.77 5.54 15.52
N ARG A 324 -15.36 5.47 14.33
CA ARG A 324 -16.62 6.21 14.04
C ARG A 324 -17.77 5.67 14.86
N ASP A 325 -17.87 4.36 15.02
CA ASP A 325 -18.96 3.70 15.76
C ASP A 325 -18.67 3.68 17.27
N TYR A 326 -17.41 3.54 17.65
CA TYR A 326 -16.92 3.55 19.04
C TYR A 326 -15.86 4.65 19.21
N PRO A 327 -16.25 5.88 19.50
CA PRO A 327 -15.28 6.98 19.70
C PRO A 327 -14.45 6.80 20.99
N SER A 328 -14.93 5.96 21.92
CA SER A 328 -14.29 5.70 23.22
C SER A 328 -14.13 4.21 23.45
N PHE A 329 -12.89 3.74 23.56
CA PHE A 329 -12.53 2.34 23.82
C PHE A 329 -11.10 2.23 24.34
N PHE A 330 -10.74 1.06 24.89
CA PHE A 330 -9.41 0.77 25.37
C PHE A 330 -8.95 -0.62 24.92
N TRP A 331 -7.65 -0.87 24.96
CA TRP A 331 -7.03 -2.16 24.57
C TRP A 331 -5.69 -2.36 25.22
N ARG A 332 -5.15 -3.58 25.12
CA ARG A 332 -3.77 -3.89 25.55
C ARG A 332 -2.96 -4.54 24.44
N ALA A 333 -1.65 -4.40 24.52
CA ALA A 333 -0.71 -5.12 23.66
C ALA A 333 0.55 -5.50 24.44
N ARG A 334 1.21 -6.59 24.06
CA ARG A 334 2.54 -6.90 24.59
C ARG A 334 3.53 -5.80 24.18
N PRO A 335 4.51 -5.44 25.07
CA PRO A 335 5.48 -4.37 24.77
C PRO A 335 6.27 -4.57 23.45
N LYS A 336 6.58 -5.84 23.13
CA LYS A 336 7.32 -6.22 21.92
C LYS A 336 6.45 -6.41 20.66
N ASN A 337 5.13 -6.13 20.75
CA ASN A 337 4.26 -6.28 19.60
C ASN A 337 4.62 -5.23 18.53
N PRO A 338 4.90 -5.64 17.26
CA PRO A 338 5.27 -4.70 16.18
C PRO A 338 4.24 -3.60 15.89
N ILE A 339 2.97 -3.80 16.26
CA ILE A 339 1.91 -2.80 16.07
C ILE A 339 1.97 -1.63 17.08
N VAL A 340 2.73 -1.75 18.17
CA VAL A 340 2.80 -0.73 19.23
C VAL A 340 3.09 0.68 18.71
N PRO A 341 4.04 0.92 17.78
CA PRO A 341 4.27 2.25 17.21
C PRO A 341 3.05 2.83 16.48
N TRP A 342 2.22 1.96 15.88
CA TRP A 342 1.00 2.37 15.22
C TRP A 342 -0.10 2.71 16.26
N TYR A 343 -0.23 1.93 17.33
CA TYR A 343 -1.14 2.22 18.42
C TYR A 343 -0.83 3.56 19.11
N LEU A 344 0.47 3.88 19.29
CA LEU A 344 0.89 5.17 19.85
C LEU A 344 0.45 6.38 19.02
N LYS A 345 0.29 6.23 17.71
CA LYS A 345 -0.20 7.29 16.82
C LYS A 345 -1.73 7.43 16.85
N ASN A 346 -2.43 6.41 17.34
CA ASN A 346 -3.89 6.29 17.26
C ASN A 346 -4.59 6.28 18.61
N CYS A 347 -3.86 6.33 19.73
CA CYS A 347 -4.39 6.44 21.08
C CYS A 347 -4.32 7.89 21.59
N ASP A 348 -5.13 8.21 22.59
CA ASP A 348 -5.04 9.48 23.33
C ASP A 348 -4.07 9.37 24.51
N GLY A 349 -3.85 8.14 25.00
CA GLY A 349 -2.90 7.87 26.07
C GLY A 349 -2.59 6.39 26.25
N MET A 350 -1.54 6.13 27.05
CA MET A 350 -1.04 4.79 27.30
C MET A 350 -0.41 4.65 28.68
N ALA A 351 -0.64 3.52 29.34
CA ALA A 351 0.10 3.06 30.52
C ALA A 351 1.13 1.99 30.12
N ARG A 352 2.39 2.20 30.50
CA ARG A 352 3.48 1.22 30.30
C ARG A 352 3.63 0.36 31.53
N LEU A 353 3.41 -0.93 31.37
CA LEU A 353 3.53 -1.93 32.42
C LEU A 353 4.48 -3.05 31.95
N PRO A 354 5.07 -3.84 32.83
CA PRO A 354 6.10 -4.82 32.46
C PRO A 354 5.63 -5.80 31.38
N ASP A 355 4.45 -6.37 31.55
CA ASP A 355 3.90 -7.40 30.67
C ASP A 355 2.97 -6.86 29.58
N TRP A 356 2.38 -5.69 29.79
CA TRP A 356 1.37 -5.11 28.93
C TRP A 356 1.51 -3.61 28.81
N HIS A 357 1.34 -3.06 27.61
CA HIS A 357 0.97 -1.69 27.41
C HIS A 357 -0.55 -1.63 27.29
N VAL A 358 -1.19 -0.74 28.05
CA VAL A 358 -2.63 -0.49 28.00
C VAL A 358 -2.87 0.87 27.37
N PHE A 359 -3.68 0.92 26.34
CA PHE A 359 -3.99 2.10 25.54
C PHE A 359 -5.45 2.45 25.70
N TRP A 360 -5.78 3.70 25.52
CA TRP A 360 -7.16 4.20 25.47
C TRP A 360 -7.34 5.32 24.48
N ARG A 361 -8.60 5.50 24.09
CA ARG A 361 -9.06 6.57 23.22
C ARG A 361 -10.42 7.06 23.72
N GLY A 362 -10.65 8.40 23.73
CA GLY A 362 -11.93 9.02 24.13
C GLY A 362 -12.29 8.82 25.60
N PHE A 363 -11.34 8.53 26.48
CA PHE A 363 -11.59 8.30 27.91
C PHE A 363 -11.39 9.56 28.74
N SER A 364 -12.33 9.82 29.65
CA SER A 364 -12.12 10.79 30.72
C SER A 364 -11.13 10.24 31.78
N PRO A 365 -10.43 11.11 32.52
CA PRO A 365 -9.42 10.68 33.49
C PRO A 365 -9.89 9.63 34.49
N GLU A 366 -11.14 9.72 34.94
CA GLU A 366 -11.75 8.83 35.94
C GLU A 366 -11.89 7.39 35.44
N ARG A 367 -11.97 7.19 34.13
CA ARG A 367 -12.12 5.89 33.48
C ARG A 367 -10.81 5.18 33.20
N ILE A 368 -9.68 5.91 33.25
CA ILE A 368 -8.37 5.39 32.84
C ILE A 368 -7.92 4.29 33.79
N GLU A 369 -7.91 4.54 35.10
CA GLU A 369 -7.46 3.53 36.09
C GLU A 369 -8.32 2.26 36.07
N PRO A 370 -9.67 2.33 36.06
CA PRO A 370 -10.52 1.16 35.89
C PRO A 370 -10.23 0.38 34.60
N ALA A 371 -9.98 1.08 33.47
CA ALA A 371 -9.64 0.44 32.20
C ALA A 371 -8.31 -0.32 32.27
N ILE A 372 -7.29 0.26 32.90
CA ILE A 372 -6.01 -0.39 33.11
C ILE A 372 -6.18 -1.67 33.95
N ARG A 373 -6.92 -1.57 35.05
CA ARG A 373 -7.19 -2.70 35.95
C ARG A 373 -7.93 -3.83 35.22
N TYR A 374 -8.97 -3.49 34.46
CA TYR A 374 -9.67 -4.47 33.63
C TYR A 374 -8.74 -5.13 32.60
N ALA A 375 -7.98 -4.33 31.84
CA ALA A 375 -7.07 -4.87 30.83
C ALA A 375 -6.02 -5.82 31.39
N LEU A 376 -5.58 -5.62 32.62
CA LEU A 376 -4.62 -6.50 33.30
C LEU A 376 -5.25 -7.81 33.77
N SER A 377 -6.51 -7.78 34.23
CA SER A 377 -7.26 -8.95 34.70
C SER A 377 -7.87 -9.78 33.56
N ALA A 378 -8.00 -9.20 32.35
CA ALA A 378 -8.58 -9.90 31.23
C ALA A 378 -7.81 -11.21 30.90
N PRO A 379 -8.50 -12.30 30.53
CA PRO A 379 -7.88 -13.59 30.27
C PRO A 379 -6.85 -13.53 29.13
N LEU A 380 -5.98 -14.54 29.07
CA LEU A 380 -5.04 -14.72 27.96
C LEU A 380 -5.75 -15.45 26.82
N ASP A 381 -5.75 -14.84 25.64
CA ASP A 381 -6.44 -15.36 24.48
C ASP A 381 -5.64 -16.38 23.67
N PHE A 382 -4.32 -16.41 23.85
CA PHE A 382 -3.42 -17.23 23.05
C PHE A 382 -2.65 -18.22 23.92
N ALA A 383 -2.41 -19.40 23.37
CA ALA A 383 -1.57 -20.41 23.97
C ALA A 383 -0.16 -19.86 24.24
N SER A 384 0.49 -20.36 25.29
CA SER A 384 1.82 -19.94 25.74
C SER A 384 2.91 -20.23 24.73
#